data_7da8e4b5071724b8105855ed502444a4
#
_entry.id   7da8e4b5071724b8105855ed502444a4
#
_cell.length_a   1.000
_cell.length_b   1.000
_cell.length_c   1.000
_cell.angle_alpha   90.00
_cell.angle_beta   90.00
_cell.angle_gamma   90.00
#
_symmetry.space_group_name_H-M   'P 1'
#
loop_
_entity.id
_entity.type
_entity.pdbx_description
1 polymer ?
#
loop_
_entity_poly.entity_id
_entity_poly.type
_entity_poly.pdbx_seq_one_letter_code
_entity_poly.pdbx_strand_id
1 'polypeptide(L)'
;MNDVFISYRRDTGSKEASLINEKLKARGVRPFLDKHNIHSEDFFQSIRRHIDSSPNFLMILTPGYFTKRNGEDWVRKEIEYAWQKKKRFIGIAFDEYDHGENDWNSEDEIIRQFKTFNYFPFNDTTSKHEDASIDAIIDNMVDAQGRKFSVERHLSNNAWYLNHEMTDEDMLWIISDHDVCKNLDWKILDKALGESVFAGREDLSMFVLKAYDIDTYEDKYSLGPKRKNDRAISQVFGFTYESFVDHANERFGEGHFCADPFSDGNSPKDNDAAVDKAIKKILRDNDLPGFDLMDFTLIIKDRDNPENTVSQMTRYLNPKGGIIYIRELDDDFIQAFPDEKQLIPRMKKLLEMDIGAGNRHTGKKIYTYLKKAGANKVFISNEVISTANLSKTSSRERICDTYFSYLIPEMEMLVKEHPDNDDYTEGLDWLRKNYPLVQSLFRSTEFYFRTGHIAGYGVFSEEEDDE
;
A
#
# COMPACT_ATOMS: atom_id res chain seq x y z
N MET A 1 -6.49 0.54 7.93
CA MET A 1 -7.28 -0.16 8.97
C MET A 1 -7.63 -1.54 8.46
N ASN A 2 -7.32 -2.60 9.23
CA ASN A 2 -7.64 -3.97 8.83
C ASN A 2 -9.01 -4.36 9.37
N ASP A 3 -9.74 -5.24 8.68
CA ASP A 3 -11.03 -5.75 9.17
C ASP A 3 -10.82 -6.91 10.14
N VAL A 4 -9.71 -7.66 9.96
CA VAL A 4 -9.39 -8.81 10.78
C VAL A 4 -7.88 -9.05 10.85
N PHE A 5 -7.39 -9.31 12.05
CA PHE A 5 -6.03 -9.81 12.29
C PHE A 5 -6.05 -11.34 12.29
N ILE A 6 -5.18 -11.99 11.52
CA ILE A 6 -5.09 -13.45 11.44
C ILE A 6 -3.92 -13.94 12.30
N SER A 7 -4.25 -14.65 13.38
CA SER A 7 -3.28 -15.30 14.25
C SER A 7 -3.17 -16.79 13.93
N TYR A 8 -1.96 -17.31 13.81
CA TYR A 8 -1.70 -18.69 13.43
C TYR A 8 -0.36 -19.20 13.97
N ARG A 9 -0.21 -20.51 14.10
CA ARG A 9 1.08 -21.15 14.36
C ARG A 9 1.84 -21.33 13.06
N ARG A 10 3.06 -20.79 12.98
CA ARG A 10 3.84 -20.83 11.73
C ARG A 10 4.24 -22.22 11.30
N ASP A 11 4.50 -23.10 12.24
CA ASP A 11 4.90 -24.48 12.00
C ASP A 11 3.75 -25.39 11.55
N THR A 12 2.52 -25.11 11.97
CA THR A 12 1.36 -25.98 11.71
C THR A 12 0.22 -25.31 10.94
N GLY A 13 0.21 -23.98 10.80
CA GLY A 13 -0.92 -23.23 10.25
C GLY A 13 -0.58 -22.24 9.12
N SER A 14 0.66 -22.23 8.62
CA SER A 14 1.07 -21.25 7.61
C SER A 14 0.31 -21.35 6.27
N LYS A 15 0.03 -22.58 5.83
CA LYS A 15 -0.71 -22.85 4.58
C LYS A 15 -2.17 -22.47 4.75
N GLU A 16 -2.75 -22.87 5.85
CA GLU A 16 -4.13 -22.63 6.24
C GLU A 16 -4.40 -21.12 6.38
N ALA A 17 -3.51 -20.42 7.09
CA ALA A 17 -3.59 -18.96 7.24
C ALA A 17 -3.48 -18.24 5.90
N SER A 18 -2.58 -18.67 5.02
CA SER A 18 -2.44 -18.11 3.68
C SER A 18 -3.69 -18.36 2.83
N LEU A 19 -4.27 -19.56 2.89
CA LEU A 19 -5.51 -19.89 2.19
C LEU A 19 -6.66 -19.01 2.67
N ILE A 20 -6.86 -18.89 3.97
CA ILE A 20 -7.92 -18.04 4.55
C ILE A 20 -7.70 -16.56 4.20
N ASN A 21 -6.46 -16.07 4.28
CA ASN A 21 -6.13 -14.71 3.88
C ASN A 21 -6.55 -14.41 2.44
N GLU A 22 -6.19 -15.29 1.49
CA GLU A 22 -6.54 -15.10 0.08
C GLU A 22 -8.07 -15.21 -0.15
N LYS A 23 -8.74 -16.14 0.55
CA LYS A 23 -10.19 -16.29 0.45
C LYS A 23 -10.94 -15.09 1.03
N LEU A 24 -10.51 -14.55 2.17
CA LEU A 24 -11.09 -13.33 2.76
C LEU A 24 -10.88 -12.11 1.87
N LYS A 25 -9.68 -11.94 1.32
CA LYS A 25 -9.40 -10.89 0.33
C LYS A 25 -10.29 -11.02 -0.90
N ALA A 26 -10.48 -12.24 -1.39
CA ALA A 26 -11.39 -12.51 -2.51
C ALA A 26 -12.86 -12.13 -2.23
N ARG A 27 -13.25 -12.00 -0.98
CA ARG A 27 -14.57 -11.55 -0.52
C ARG A 27 -14.60 -10.07 -0.10
N GLY A 28 -13.54 -9.30 -0.39
CA GLY A 28 -13.46 -7.88 -0.08
C GLY A 28 -13.18 -7.56 1.39
N VAL A 29 -12.79 -8.55 2.21
CA VAL A 29 -12.32 -8.35 3.57
C VAL A 29 -10.84 -7.96 3.53
N ARG A 30 -10.38 -7.10 4.44
CA ARG A 30 -8.97 -6.68 4.60
C ARG A 30 -8.32 -7.43 5.76
N PRO A 31 -7.80 -8.64 5.54
CA PRO A 31 -7.09 -9.35 6.58
C PRO A 31 -5.64 -8.84 6.70
N PHE A 32 -5.14 -8.78 7.91
CA PHE A 32 -3.71 -8.70 8.17
C PHE A 32 -3.19 -10.11 8.49
N LEU A 33 -2.17 -10.53 7.75
CA LEU A 33 -1.45 -11.78 7.97
C LEU A 33 0.04 -11.50 8.03
N ASP A 34 0.64 -11.72 9.20
CA ASP A 34 2.09 -11.59 9.35
C ASP A 34 2.82 -12.74 8.63
N LYS A 35 3.69 -12.40 7.68
CA LYS A 35 4.52 -13.35 6.92
C LYS A 35 6.02 -13.25 7.25
N HIS A 36 6.42 -12.30 8.09
CA HIS A 36 7.84 -12.02 8.33
C HIS A 36 8.45 -12.86 9.46
N ASN A 37 9.72 -13.27 9.28
CA ASN A 37 10.47 -14.11 10.23
C ASN A 37 11.28 -13.28 11.26
N ILE A 38 10.90 -12.06 11.56
CA ILE A 38 11.66 -11.21 12.47
C ILE A 38 11.14 -11.41 13.90
N HIS A 39 12.06 -11.68 14.84
CA HIS A 39 11.78 -11.93 16.25
C HIS A 39 12.48 -10.85 17.11
N SER A 40 12.02 -9.59 17.00
CA SER A 40 12.50 -8.50 17.85
C SER A 40 11.36 -7.90 18.66
N GLU A 41 11.70 -7.17 19.72
CA GLU A 41 10.71 -6.46 20.53
C GLU A 41 9.97 -5.38 19.71
N ASP A 42 10.66 -4.79 18.73
CA ASP A 42 10.11 -3.82 17.77
C ASP A 42 9.05 -4.46 16.87
N PHE A 43 9.24 -5.72 16.51
CA PHE A 43 8.27 -6.52 15.77
C PHE A 43 6.93 -6.68 16.52
N PHE A 44 6.97 -6.86 17.85
CA PHE A 44 5.73 -6.95 18.64
C PHE A 44 4.97 -5.63 18.71
N GLN A 45 5.64 -4.50 18.62
CA GLN A 45 4.97 -3.20 18.51
C GLN A 45 4.22 -3.08 17.18
N SER A 46 4.81 -3.54 16.07
CA SER A 46 4.14 -3.60 14.77
C SER A 46 2.89 -4.50 14.83
N ILE A 47 3.01 -5.70 15.38
CA ILE A 47 1.86 -6.61 15.57
C ILE A 47 0.76 -5.96 16.42
N ARG A 48 1.11 -5.26 17.50
CA ARG A 48 0.14 -4.54 18.34
C ARG A 48 -0.65 -3.50 17.55
N ARG A 49 0.01 -2.71 16.71
CA ARG A 49 -0.67 -1.71 15.85
C ARG A 49 -1.69 -2.38 14.93
N HIS A 50 -1.34 -3.51 14.31
CA HIS A 50 -2.26 -4.24 13.44
C HIS A 50 -3.41 -4.87 14.22
N ILE A 51 -3.18 -5.36 15.43
CA ILE A 51 -4.26 -5.80 16.32
C ILE A 51 -5.14 -4.60 16.71
N ASP A 52 -4.53 -3.46 17.07
CA ASP A 52 -5.28 -2.24 17.43
C ASP A 52 -6.19 -1.78 16.30
N SER A 53 -5.68 -1.78 15.07
CA SER A 53 -6.42 -1.36 13.86
C SER A 53 -7.47 -2.37 13.38
N SER A 54 -7.50 -3.60 13.91
CA SER A 54 -8.44 -4.66 13.51
C SER A 54 -9.54 -4.84 14.54
N PRO A 55 -10.82 -4.72 14.21
CA PRO A 55 -11.91 -5.01 15.16
C PRO A 55 -12.03 -6.52 15.47
N ASN A 56 -11.61 -7.38 14.54
CA ASN A 56 -11.70 -8.83 14.64
C ASN A 56 -10.33 -9.48 14.78
N PHE A 57 -10.27 -10.57 15.54
CA PHE A 57 -9.10 -11.41 15.74
C PHE A 57 -9.45 -12.85 15.36
N LEU A 58 -8.93 -13.31 14.22
CA LEU A 58 -9.21 -14.62 13.65
C LEU A 58 -8.10 -15.60 14.03
N MET A 59 -8.46 -16.67 14.73
CA MET A 59 -7.58 -17.77 15.11
C MET A 59 -7.65 -18.89 14.10
N ILE A 60 -6.54 -19.25 13.49
CA ILE A 60 -6.40 -20.43 12.63
C ILE A 60 -6.02 -21.60 13.51
N LEU A 61 -7.02 -22.40 13.87
CA LEU A 61 -6.88 -23.51 14.80
C LEU A 61 -6.34 -24.73 14.06
N THR A 62 -5.07 -25.01 14.29
CA THR A 62 -4.34 -26.19 13.82
C THR A 62 -3.74 -26.92 15.02
N PRO A 63 -3.28 -28.17 14.89
CA PRO A 63 -2.72 -28.92 16.01
C PRO A 63 -1.67 -28.12 16.79
N GLY A 64 -1.87 -28.03 18.11
CA GLY A 64 -0.98 -27.31 19.01
C GLY A 64 -1.13 -25.77 19.00
N TYR A 65 -2.21 -25.20 18.46
CA TYR A 65 -2.42 -23.75 18.45
C TYR A 65 -2.33 -23.13 19.85
N PHE A 66 -2.95 -23.73 20.86
CA PHE A 66 -2.91 -23.26 22.25
C PHE A 66 -1.77 -23.87 23.07
N THR A 67 -0.99 -24.81 22.53
CA THR A 67 0.11 -25.43 23.24
C THR A 67 1.19 -24.42 23.59
N LYS A 68 1.54 -24.33 24.89
CA LYS A 68 2.60 -23.44 25.37
C LYS A 68 3.95 -23.81 24.77
N ARG A 69 4.64 -22.84 24.20
CA ARG A 69 6.00 -23.01 23.65
C ARG A 69 7.07 -22.61 24.68
N ASN A 70 8.20 -23.29 24.62
CA ASN A 70 9.39 -22.89 25.39
C ASN A 70 10.00 -21.64 24.75
N GLY A 71 10.29 -20.61 25.55
CA GLY A 71 10.77 -19.33 25.07
C GLY A 71 9.63 -18.33 24.79
N GLU A 72 9.84 -17.43 23.84
CA GLU A 72 8.82 -16.44 23.47
C GLU A 72 7.70 -17.08 22.63
N ASP A 73 6.50 -17.04 23.17
CA ASP A 73 5.29 -17.51 22.48
C ASP A 73 4.49 -16.31 21.92
N TRP A 74 4.74 -15.99 20.66
CA TRP A 74 4.14 -14.83 19.98
C TRP A 74 2.63 -14.96 19.84
N VAL A 75 2.11 -16.13 19.46
CA VAL A 75 0.66 -16.35 19.35
C VAL A 75 -0.03 -16.09 20.68
N ARG A 76 0.61 -16.47 21.78
CA ARG A 76 0.09 -16.19 23.12
C ARG A 76 0.08 -14.69 23.41
N LYS A 77 1.17 -13.98 23.12
CA LYS A 77 1.24 -12.52 23.28
C LYS A 77 0.18 -11.80 22.45
N GLU A 78 -0.07 -12.27 21.22
CA GLU A 78 -1.14 -11.75 20.35
C GLU A 78 -2.52 -11.94 20.98
N ILE A 79 -2.83 -13.17 21.45
CA ILE A 79 -4.11 -13.48 22.10
C ILE A 79 -4.31 -12.63 23.36
N GLU A 80 -3.30 -12.53 24.23
CA GLU A 80 -3.35 -11.73 25.46
C GLU A 80 -3.62 -10.26 25.14
N TYR A 81 -2.91 -9.72 24.16
CA TYR A 81 -3.08 -8.33 23.74
C TYR A 81 -4.45 -8.07 23.11
N ALA A 82 -4.90 -8.92 22.18
CA ALA A 82 -6.21 -8.84 21.58
C ALA A 82 -7.35 -8.94 22.63
N TRP A 83 -7.15 -9.77 23.64
CA TRP A 83 -8.08 -9.91 24.76
C TRP A 83 -8.18 -8.62 25.59
N GLN A 84 -7.03 -8.03 25.95
CA GLN A 84 -6.98 -6.75 26.66
C GLN A 84 -7.67 -5.64 25.86
N LYS A 85 -7.54 -5.66 24.55
CA LYS A 85 -8.16 -4.71 23.62
C LYS A 85 -9.63 -5.03 23.29
N LYS A 86 -10.21 -6.09 23.89
CA LYS A 86 -11.60 -6.52 23.70
C LYS A 86 -11.97 -6.75 22.24
N LYS A 87 -11.05 -7.33 21.47
CA LYS A 87 -11.31 -7.66 20.07
C LYS A 87 -12.37 -8.76 19.94
N ARG A 88 -13.07 -8.79 18.80
CA ARG A 88 -13.98 -9.88 18.46
C ARG A 88 -13.18 -11.10 18.04
N PHE A 89 -13.18 -12.15 18.86
CA PHE A 89 -12.52 -13.41 18.54
C PHE A 89 -13.38 -14.28 17.62
N ILE A 90 -12.76 -14.87 16.63
CA ILE A 90 -13.35 -15.83 15.69
C ILE A 90 -12.35 -16.98 15.56
N GLY A 91 -12.80 -18.22 15.63
CA GLY A 91 -11.95 -19.40 15.45
C GLY A 91 -12.40 -20.21 14.25
N ILE A 92 -11.45 -20.64 13.42
CA ILE A 92 -11.67 -21.60 12.36
C ILE A 92 -10.73 -22.79 12.54
N ALA A 93 -11.28 -24.00 12.61
CA ALA A 93 -10.56 -25.24 12.87
C ALA A 93 -10.40 -26.04 11.58
N PHE A 94 -9.18 -26.48 11.33
CA PHE A 94 -8.83 -27.37 10.23
C PHE A 94 -8.90 -28.85 10.68
N ASP A 95 -9.07 -29.77 9.73
CA ASP A 95 -9.44 -31.19 9.97
C ASP A 95 -8.57 -31.95 10.98
N GLU A 96 -7.32 -31.57 11.12
CA GLU A 96 -6.41 -32.19 12.11
C GLU A 96 -6.45 -31.51 13.49
N TYR A 97 -7.25 -30.46 13.66
CA TYR A 97 -7.39 -29.79 14.94
C TYR A 97 -8.21 -30.65 15.87
N ASP A 98 -7.51 -31.40 16.70
CA ASP A 98 -8.14 -32.13 17.82
C ASP A 98 -8.26 -31.18 19.02
N HIS A 99 -9.45 -31.15 19.62
CA HIS A 99 -9.69 -30.55 20.94
C HIS A 99 -8.87 -31.19 22.05
N GLY A 100 -7.73 -31.78 21.71
CA GLY A 100 -6.91 -32.61 22.58
C GLY A 100 -6.85 -32.08 23.99
N GLU A 101 -6.97 -32.94 24.95
CA GLU A 101 -6.93 -32.65 26.39
C GLU A 101 -5.79 -31.70 26.79
N ASN A 102 -4.72 -31.64 26.01
CA ASN A 102 -3.52 -30.83 26.27
C ASN A 102 -3.69 -29.33 25.99
N ASP A 103 -4.49 -28.95 25.01
CA ASP A 103 -4.70 -27.50 24.67
C ASP A 103 -5.59 -26.83 25.73
N TRP A 104 -6.49 -27.59 26.36
CA TRP A 104 -7.48 -27.06 27.30
C TRP A 104 -7.11 -27.25 28.78
N ASN A 105 -6.10 -28.06 29.08
CA ASN A 105 -5.57 -28.22 30.44
C ASN A 105 -4.52 -27.14 30.79
N SER A 106 -4.47 -26.08 30.06
CA SER A 106 -3.61 -24.94 30.37
C SER A 106 -4.00 -24.35 31.74
N GLU A 107 -3.01 -24.08 32.59
CA GLU A 107 -3.18 -23.29 33.83
C GLU A 107 -3.47 -21.82 33.53
N ASP A 108 -3.39 -21.45 32.27
CA ASP A 108 -3.61 -20.11 31.78
C ASP A 108 -5.09 -19.73 31.79
N GLU A 109 -5.40 -18.67 32.53
CA GLU A 109 -6.75 -18.20 32.70
C GLU A 109 -7.37 -17.71 31.38
N ILE A 110 -6.58 -17.07 30.50
CA ILE A 110 -7.05 -16.58 29.20
C ILE A 110 -7.38 -17.75 28.29
N ILE A 111 -6.50 -18.75 28.21
CA ILE A 111 -6.73 -19.94 27.39
C ILE A 111 -7.97 -20.72 27.89
N ARG A 112 -8.17 -20.81 29.21
CA ARG A 112 -9.36 -21.46 29.78
C ARG A 112 -10.68 -20.82 29.35
N GLN A 113 -10.68 -19.52 29.06
CA GLN A 113 -11.89 -18.82 28.60
C GLN A 113 -12.30 -19.24 27.18
N PHE A 114 -11.38 -19.74 26.38
CA PHE A 114 -11.70 -20.30 25.06
C PHE A 114 -12.29 -21.70 25.08
N LYS A 115 -12.35 -22.40 26.22
CA LYS A 115 -12.99 -23.75 26.34
C LYS A 115 -14.44 -23.76 25.86
N THR A 116 -15.17 -22.67 26.06
CA THR A 116 -16.57 -22.51 25.65
C THR A 116 -16.72 -21.70 24.36
N PHE A 117 -15.60 -21.38 23.73
CA PHE A 117 -15.60 -20.59 22.51
C PHE A 117 -16.05 -21.44 21.30
N ASN A 118 -17.05 -20.95 20.59
CA ASN A 118 -17.51 -21.60 19.38
C ASN A 118 -16.55 -21.26 18.22
N TYR A 119 -16.04 -22.27 17.56
CA TYR A 119 -15.28 -22.13 16.32
C TYR A 119 -16.00 -22.88 15.19
N PHE A 120 -15.63 -22.52 13.98
CA PHE A 120 -16.20 -23.10 12.77
C PHE A 120 -15.23 -24.13 12.19
N PRO A 121 -15.69 -25.31 11.79
CA PRO A 121 -14.85 -26.22 11.04
C PRO A 121 -14.61 -25.63 9.63
N PHE A 122 -13.37 -25.68 9.19
CA PHE A 122 -13.05 -25.43 7.78
C PHE A 122 -13.30 -26.72 6.99
N ASN A 123 -14.11 -26.64 5.97
CA ASN A 123 -14.42 -27.77 5.13
C ASN A 123 -13.93 -27.49 3.70
N ASP A 124 -12.92 -28.25 3.25
CA ASP A 124 -12.26 -28.13 1.95
C ASP A 124 -12.69 -29.20 0.93
N THR A 125 -13.69 -30.04 1.28
CA THR A 125 -14.11 -31.13 0.42
C THR A 125 -14.63 -30.70 -0.95
N THR A 126 -15.16 -29.47 -1.05
CA THR A 126 -15.56 -28.82 -2.31
C THR A 126 -15.43 -27.31 -2.20
N SER A 127 -15.27 -26.62 -3.35
CA SER A 127 -15.27 -25.15 -3.38
C SER A 127 -16.48 -24.52 -2.69
N LYS A 128 -17.65 -25.15 -2.79
CA LYS A 128 -18.88 -24.69 -2.16
C LYS A 128 -18.80 -24.78 -0.62
N HIS A 129 -18.16 -25.80 -0.08
CA HIS A 129 -17.98 -25.94 1.35
C HIS A 129 -16.90 -25.01 1.88
N GLU A 130 -15.82 -24.79 1.12
CA GLU A 130 -14.84 -23.75 1.43
C GLU A 130 -15.50 -22.38 1.51
N ASP A 131 -16.32 -22.01 0.50
CA ASP A 131 -17.03 -20.76 0.46
C ASP A 131 -17.97 -20.58 1.66
N ALA A 132 -18.70 -21.62 2.04
CA ALA A 132 -19.56 -21.60 3.23
C ALA A 132 -18.76 -21.38 4.53
N SER A 133 -17.55 -21.96 4.62
CA SER A 133 -16.65 -21.75 5.78
C SER A 133 -16.17 -20.29 5.85
N ILE A 134 -15.85 -19.69 4.72
CA ILE A 134 -15.48 -18.27 4.65
C ILE A 134 -16.65 -17.36 4.98
N ASP A 135 -17.85 -17.65 4.46
CA ASP A 135 -19.06 -16.91 4.78
C ASP A 135 -19.36 -16.96 6.29
N ALA A 136 -19.15 -18.11 6.95
CA ALA A 136 -19.29 -18.25 8.39
C ALA A 136 -18.31 -17.35 9.17
N ILE A 137 -17.07 -17.21 8.71
CA ILE A 137 -16.11 -16.26 9.30
C ILE A 137 -16.67 -14.84 9.20
N ILE A 138 -17.03 -14.42 7.98
CA ILE A 138 -17.51 -13.06 7.68
C ILE A 138 -18.79 -12.74 8.47
N ASP A 139 -19.71 -13.67 8.57
CA ASP A 139 -20.95 -13.51 9.32
C ASP A 139 -20.74 -13.29 10.83
N ASN A 140 -19.59 -13.69 11.36
CA ASN A 140 -19.22 -13.50 12.76
C ASN A 140 -18.32 -12.29 13.02
N MET A 141 -17.91 -11.59 11.97
CA MET A 141 -17.15 -10.35 12.08
C MET A 141 -18.03 -9.18 12.53
N VAL A 142 -17.35 -8.18 13.09
CA VAL A 142 -17.94 -6.88 13.40
C VAL A 142 -17.14 -5.78 12.68
N ASP A 143 -17.81 -4.65 12.43
CA ASP A 143 -17.14 -3.44 11.94
C ASP A 143 -16.45 -2.66 13.09
N ALA A 144 -15.78 -1.58 12.77
CA ALA A 144 -15.07 -0.75 13.76
C ALA A 144 -15.99 -0.15 14.85
N GLN A 145 -17.30 -0.08 14.60
CA GLN A 145 -18.29 0.37 15.54
C GLN A 145 -18.96 -0.80 16.33
N GLY A 146 -18.46 -2.02 16.15
CA GLY A 146 -18.99 -3.21 16.83
C GLY A 146 -20.31 -3.74 16.26
N ARG A 147 -20.78 -3.24 15.11
CA ARG A 147 -21.98 -3.74 14.42
C ARG A 147 -21.63 -4.97 13.60
N LYS A 148 -22.63 -5.80 13.28
CA LYS A 148 -22.42 -6.95 12.40
C LYS A 148 -21.76 -6.51 11.08
N PHE A 149 -20.62 -7.12 10.74
CA PHE A 149 -19.92 -6.88 9.49
C PHE A 149 -20.83 -7.30 8.33
N SER A 150 -20.89 -6.51 7.28
CA SER A 150 -21.64 -6.82 6.07
C SER A 150 -20.78 -6.55 4.88
N VAL A 151 -20.45 -7.60 4.12
CA VAL A 151 -19.70 -7.48 2.87
C VAL A 151 -20.43 -6.57 1.88
N GLU A 152 -21.75 -6.65 1.80
CA GLU A 152 -22.56 -5.75 0.96
C GLU A 152 -22.49 -4.29 1.46
N ARG A 153 -22.44 -4.09 2.76
CA ARG A 153 -22.24 -2.77 3.38
C ARG A 153 -20.79 -2.30 3.25
N HIS A 154 -19.86 -3.22 3.16
CA HIS A 154 -18.45 -2.97 2.94
C HIS A 154 -18.15 -2.77 1.45
N LEU A 155 -18.83 -3.46 0.55
CA LEU A 155 -18.78 -3.28 -0.91
C LEU A 155 -19.73 -2.16 -1.38
N SER A 156 -20.87 -1.93 -0.73
CA SER A 156 -21.71 -0.73 -0.88
C SER A 156 -21.21 0.43 -0.06
N ASN A 157 -20.42 0.12 0.96
CA ASN A 157 -19.65 1.00 1.81
C ASN A 157 -18.15 0.89 1.43
N ASN A 158 -17.83 0.90 0.21
CA ASN A 158 -16.84 1.87 -0.22
C ASN A 158 -17.32 3.28 0.23
N ALA A 159 -18.57 3.41 0.69
CA ALA A 159 -19.04 4.24 1.78
C ALA A 159 -18.32 4.06 3.13
N TRP A 160 -17.31 3.18 3.22
CA TRP A 160 -16.37 3.21 4.36
C TRP A 160 -15.51 4.46 4.27
N TYR A 161 -15.14 4.86 3.09
CA TYR A 161 -14.59 6.18 2.80
C TYR A 161 -15.60 7.30 3.06
N LEU A 162 -16.89 7.07 2.94
CA LEU A 162 -17.95 8.05 2.99
C LEU A 162 -18.33 8.55 4.38
N ASN A 163 -17.86 7.93 5.46
CA ASN A 163 -18.25 8.31 6.82
C ASN A 163 -17.07 8.64 7.74
N HIS A 164 -15.85 8.73 7.19
CA HIS A 164 -14.64 9.07 7.94
C HIS A 164 -13.90 10.15 7.16
N GLU A 165 -13.37 11.13 7.85
CA GLU A 165 -12.23 11.87 7.33
C GLU A 165 -11.20 10.84 6.89
N MET A 166 -10.83 10.83 5.61
CA MET A 166 -9.80 9.93 5.11
C MET A 166 -8.52 10.22 5.89
N THR A 167 -8.06 9.22 6.61
CA THR A 167 -6.78 9.33 7.29
C THR A 167 -5.66 9.08 6.28
N ASP A 168 -4.47 9.56 6.59
CA ASP A 168 -3.27 9.25 5.79
C ASP A 168 -3.07 7.73 5.62
N GLU A 169 -3.45 6.93 6.63
CA GLU A 169 -3.43 5.46 6.57
C GLU A 169 -4.38 4.88 5.53
N ASP A 170 -5.53 5.53 5.32
CA ASP A 170 -6.51 5.10 4.33
C ASP A 170 -6.02 5.36 2.91
N MET A 171 -5.37 6.50 2.69
CA MET A 171 -4.71 6.83 1.41
C MET A 171 -3.58 5.86 1.09
N LEU A 172 -2.77 5.50 2.10
CA LEU A 172 -1.70 4.52 1.97
C LEU A 172 -2.19 3.17 1.47
N TRP A 173 -3.31 2.71 2.01
CA TRP A 173 -3.86 1.43 1.61
C TRP A 173 -4.26 1.41 0.12
N ILE A 174 -4.83 2.50 -0.41
CA ILE A 174 -5.19 2.62 -1.83
C ILE A 174 -3.95 2.58 -2.72
N ILE A 175 -2.85 3.18 -2.28
CA ILE A 175 -1.62 3.32 -3.06
C ILE A 175 -0.72 2.08 -2.93
N SER A 176 -0.65 1.47 -1.74
CA SER A 176 0.28 0.37 -1.44
C SER A 176 -0.18 -1.01 -1.90
N ASP A 177 -1.47 -1.25 -2.10
CA ASP A 177 -1.97 -2.57 -2.55
C ASP A 177 -1.68 -2.86 -4.04
N HIS A 178 -0.70 -2.16 -4.61
CA HIS A 178 -0.32 -2.26 -6.01
C HIS A 178 0.84 -3.25 -6.23
N ASP A 179 0.60 -4.56 -6.05
CA ASP A 179 1.57 -5.63 -6.35
C ASP A 179 2.20 -5.51 -7.76
N VAL A 180 1.45 -4.91 -8.69
CA VAL A 180 1.89 -4.75 -10.08
C VAL A 180 2.96 -3.67 -10.20
N CYS A 181 2.79 -2.53 -9.54
CA CYS A 181 3.76 -1.44 -9.58
C CYS A 181 5.07 -1.77 -8.84
N LYS A 182 5.01 -2.62 -7.82
CA LYS A 182 6.18 -3.13 -7.11
C LYS A 182 7.17 -3.79 -8.08
N ASN A 183 6.68 -4.63 -8.98
CA ASN A 183 7.53 -5.31 -9.97
C ASN A 183 8.13 -4.34 -11.01
N LEU A 184 7.38 -3.31 -11.41
CA LEU A 184 7.88 -2.27 -12.32
C LEU A 184 9.03 -1.49 -11.68
N ASP A 185 8.82 -1.00 -10.47
CA ASP A 185 9.83 -0.24 -9.73
C ASP A 185 11.12 -1.04 -9.55
N TRP A 186 11.01 -2.31 -9.12
CA TRP A 186 12.16 -3.20 -8.98
C TRP A 186 12.97 -3.35 -10.24
N LYS A 187 12.32 -3.58 -11.37
CA LYS A 187 12.96 -3.79 -12.67
C LYS A 187 13.75 -2.57 -13.14
N ILE A 188 13.17 -1.38 -12.91
CA ILE A 188 13.79 -0.12 -13.36
C ILE A 188 14.88 0.31 -12.38
N LEU A 189 14.67 0.16 -11.08
CA LEU A 189 15.67 0.46 -10.06
C LEU A 189 16.90 -0.46 -10.19
N ASP A 190 16.69 -1.76 -10.44
CA ASP A 190 17.81 -2.68 -10.67
C ASP A 190 18.65 -2.25 -11.89
N LYS A 191 18.01 -1.76 -12.95
CA LYS A 191 18.68 -1.18 -14.09
C LYS A 191 19.42 0.11 -13.74
N ALA A 192 18.77 1.01 -12.99
CA ALA A 192 19.36 2.27 -12.55
C ALA A 192 20.60 2.05 -11.68
N LEU A 193 20.56 1.09 -10.77
CA LEU A 193 21.70 0.72 -9.93
C LEU A 193 22.86 0.15 -10.76
N GLY A 194 22.60 -0.34 -11.97
CA GLY A 194 23.63 -0.80 -12.92
C GLY A 194 24.36 0.31 -13.67
N GLU A 195 23.92 1.56 -13.61
CA GLU A 195 24.50 2.67 -14.36
C GLU A 195 25.96 2.98 -13.92
N SER A 196 26.76 3.49 -14.88
CA SER A 196 28.18 3.80 -14.67
C SER A 196 28.41 4.91 -13.65
N VAL A 197 27.45 5.81 -13.44
CA VAL A 197 27.51 6.87 -12.43
C VAL A 197 27.75 6.34 -11.01
N PHE A 198 27.45 5.07 -10.78
CA PHE A 198 27.70 4.37 -9.51
C PHE A 198 28.95 3.50 -9.50
N ALA A 199 29.83 3.62 -10.52
CA ALA A 199 31.07 2.82 -10.58
C ALA A 199 31.93 3.08 -9.32
N GLY A 200 32.36 1.97 -8.67
CA GLY A 200 33.18 2.04 -7.45
C GLY A 200 32.41 2.48 -6.18
N ARG A 201 31.08 2.54 -6.23
CA ARG A 201 30.21 2.79 -5.07
C ARG A 201 29.38 1.54 -4.79
N GLU A 202 29.48 0.99 -3.60
CA GLU A 202 28.76 -0.22 -3.19
C GLU A 202 27.53 0.13 -2.33
N ASP A 203 27.71 1.10 -1.42
CA ASP A 203 26.68 1.60 -0.53
C ASP A 203 26.13 2.94 -1.03
N LEU A 204 24.84 2.97 -1.35
CA LEU A 204 24.19 4.12 -1.93
C LEU A 204 23.16 4.72 -0.95
N SER A 205 23.10 6.04 -0.92
CA SER A 205 22.08 6.80 -0.21
C SER A 205 20.90 7.12 -1.12
N MET A 206 19.70 7.02 -0.58
CA MET A 206 18.47 7.30 -1.31
C MET A 206 17.61 8.33 -0.59
N PHE A 207 17.00 9.22 -1.33
CA PHE A 207 15.98 10.13 -0.84
C PHE A 207 14.63 9.87 -1.50
N VAL A 208 13.60 9.67 -0.69
CA VAL A 208 12.21 9.49 -1.12
C VAL A 208 11.46 10.80 -0.94
N LEU A 209 10.96 11.40 -2.02
CA LEU A 209 10.31 12.70 -1.96
C LEU A 209 9.01 12.66 -1.15
N LYS A 210 8.28 11.54 -1.18
CA LYS A 210 7.19 11.23 -0.24
C LYS A 210 7.03 9.73 -0.11
N ALA A 211 7.24 9.22 1.09
CA ALA A 211 6.97 7.83 1.42
C ALA A 211 5.52 7.73 1.93
N TYR A 212 4.69 7.02 1.18
CA TYR A 212 3.29 6.79 1.54
C TYR A 212 3.10 5.56 2.43
N ASP A 213 3.96 4.56 2.29
CA ASP A 213 3.92 3.31 3.04
C ASP A 213 5.34 2.87 3.39
N ILE A 214 5.68 3.06 4.65
CA ILE A 214 7.03 2.81 5.16
C ILE A 214 7.43 1.34 5.02
N ASP A 215 6.53 0.41 5.27
CA ASP A 215 6.81 -1.03 5.20
C ASP A 215 7.04 -1.48 3.74
N THR A 216 6.29 -0.93 2.79
CA THR A 216 6.53 -1.19 1.36
C THR A 216 7.88 -0.65 0.92
N TYR A 217 8.31 0.51 1.40
CA TYR A 217 9.63 1.07 1.08
C TYR A 217 10.76 0.25 1.67
N GLU A 218 10.61 -0.29 2.85
CA GLU A 218 11.59 -1.22 3.40
C GLU A 218 11.75 -2.44 2.51
N ASP A 219 10.68 -3.10 2.15
CA ASP A 219 10.67 -4.22 1.21
C ASP A 219 11.28 -3.84 -0.16
N LYS A 220 11.03 -2.61 -0.62
CA LYS A 220 11.48 -2.12 -1.92
C LYS A 220 12.97 -1.84 -1.94
N TYR A 221 13.55 -1.32 -0.86
CA TYR A 221 14.91 -0.78 -0.90
C TYR A 221 15.92 -1.55 -0.06
N SER A 222 15.52 -2.14 1.05
CA SER A 222 16.52 -2.62 2.00
C SER A 222 17.02 -4.01 1.76
N LEU A 223 16.26 -4.95 1.22
CA LEU A 223 16.59 -6.33 1.54
C LEU A 223 16.19 -7.36 0.48
N GLY A 224 15.99 -6.97 -0.74
CA GLY A 224 15.80 -7.95 -1.81
C GLY A 224 16.97 -8.96 -1.88
N PRO A 225 16.74 -10.18 -2.38
CA PRO A 225 17.80 -11.14 -2.60
C PRO A 225 18.91 -10.48 -3.40
N LYS A 226 20.18 -10.77 -3.06
CA LYS A 226 21.39 -10.21 -3.66
C LYS A 226 21.17 -9.84 -5.13
N ARG A 227 21.14 -8.54 -5.40
CA ARG A 227 20.95 -8.01 -6.75
C ARG A 227 22.13 -8.40 -7.61
N LYS A 228 21.91 -8.52 -8.93
CA LYS A 228 22.94 -8.91 -9.88
C LYS A 228 24.21 -8.04 -9.85
N ASN A 229 24.12 -6.83 -9.28
CA ASN A 229 25.16 -5.81 -9.38
C ASN A 229 25.90 -5.52 -8.08
N ASP A 230 25.79 -6.31 -7.02
CA ASP A 230 26.43 -6.16 -5.70
C ASP A 230 26.29 -4.77 -5.02
N ARG A 231 25.51 -3.84 -5.62
CA ARG A 231 25.24 -2.51 -5.10
C ARG A 231 23.97 -2.53 -4.28
N ALA A 232 24.01 -1.92 -3.11
CA ALA A 232 22.88 -1.85 -2.22
C ALA A 232 22.52 -0.40 -1.89
N ILE A 233 21.22 -0.13 -1.73
CA ILE A 233 20.77 1.09 -1.05
C ILE A 233 20.94 0.81 0.43
N SER A 234 21.94 1.42 1.04
CA SER A 234 22.30 1.19 2.45
C SER A 234 21.60 2.15 3.42
N GLN A 235 21.20 3.31 2.91
CA GLN A 235 20.54 4.34 3.70
C GLN A 235 19.38 4.94 2.91
N VAL A 236 18.22 5.05 3.57
CA VAL A 236 17.01 5.66 2.99
C VAL A 236 16.60 6.85 3.85
N PHE A 237 16.35 7.97 3.21
CA PHE A 237 15.91 9.21 3.79
C PHE A 237 14.67 9.71 3.07
N GLY A 238 13.90 10.62 3.67
CA GLY A 238 12.80 11.20 2.92
C GLY A 238 11.79 11.98 3.73
N PHE A 239 10.69 12.25 3.07
CA PHE A 239 9.49 12.83 3.66
C PHE A 239 8.40 11.78 3.77
N THR A 240 7.56 11.92 4.81
CA THR A 240 6.37 11.09 5.01
C THR A 240 5.29 11.91 5.72
N TYR A 241 4.12 11.34 5.95
CA TYR A 241 3.10 11.99 6.77
C TYR A 241 3.59 12.17 8.21
N GLU A 242 3.15 13.26 8.86
CA GLU A 242 3.51 13.55 10.27
C GLU A 242 3.29 12.35 11.18
N SER A 243 2.16 11.66 11.00
CA SER A 243 1.80 10.46 11.78
C SER A 243 2.73 9.25 11.58
N PHE A 244 3.57 9.25 10.54
CA PHE A 244 4.47 8.14 10.21
C PHE A 244 5.96 8.45 10.45
N VAL A 245 6.30 9.67 10.85
CA VAL A 245 7.70 10.08 11.05
C VAL A 245 8.41 9.19 12.06
N ASP A 246 7.80 8.95 13.20
CA ASP A 246 8.39 8.11 14.25
C ASP A 246 8.60 6.67 13.75
N HIS A 247 7.60 6.11 13.08
CA HIS A 247 7.70 4.77 12.52
C HIS A 247 8.80 4.66 11.45
N ALA A 248 8.90 5.67 10.59
CA ALA A 248 9.95 5.71 9.57
C ALA A 248 11.33 5.79 10.18
N ASN A 249 11.51 6.63 11.21
CA ASN A 249 12.78 6.78 11.90
C ASN A 249 13.16 5.54 12.72
N GLU A 250 12.20 4.84 13.33
CA GLU A 250 12.44 3.53 13.94
C GLU A 250 12.99 2.50 12.95
N ARG A 251 12.51 2.57 11.68
CA ARG A 251 12.84 1.60 10.63
C ARG A 251 14.16 1.89 9.92
N PHE A 252 14.39 3.15 9.56
CA PHE A 252 15.51 3.56 8.70
C PHE A 252 16.64 4.26 9.43
N GLY A 253 16.39 4.79 10.60
CA GLY A 253 17.35 5.50 11.44
C GLY A 253 16.84 6.84 11.94
N GLU A 254 17.26 7.24 13.14
CA GLU A 254 16.86 8.51 13.75
C GLU A 254 17.26 9.71 12.86
N GLY A 255 16.28 10.58 12.55
CA GLY A 255 16.49 11.76 11.71
C GLY A 255 16.57 11.48 10.20
N HIS A 256 16.32 10.24 9.77
CA HIS A 256 16.25 9.91 8.35
C HIS A 256 14.98 10.44 7.68
N PHE A 257 13.87 10.47 8.40
CA PHE A 257 12.60 10.97 7.90
C PHE A 257 12.09 12.16 8.70
N CYS A 258 11.41 13.06 8.00
CA CYS A 258 10.65 14.15 8.61
C CYS A 258 9.30 14.30 7.90
N ALA A 259 8.41 15.08 8.53
CA ALA A 259 7.12 15.39 7.97
C ALA A 259 7.25 16.06 6.60
N ASP A 260 6.35 15.70 5.70
CA ASP A 260 6.31 16.27 4.35
C ASP A 260 5.98 17.77 4.41
N PRO A 261 6.92 18.65 4.05
CA PRO A 261 6.70 20.09 4.11
C PRO A 261 5.74 20.60 3.02
N PHE A 262 5.29 19.74 2.10
CA PHE A 262 4.28 20.09 1.10
C PHE A 262 2.85 19.90 1.59
N SER A 263 2.62 19.30 2.79
CA SER A 263 1.29 18.92 3.26
C SER A 263 0.49 20.07 3.91
N ASP A 264 1.09 21.25 4.15
CA ASP A 264 0.49 22.28 5.03
C ASP A 264 -0.55 23.18 4.37
N GLY A 265 -0.99 22.90 3.14
CA GLY A 265 -2.00 23.74 2.45
C GLY A 265 -1.60 25.21 2.23
N ASN A 266 -0.35 25.56 2.54
CA ASN A 266 0.21 26.90 2.37
C ASN A 266 0.76 27.11 0.94
N SER A 267 0.90 28.34 0.56
CA SER A 267 1.31 28.77 -0.78
C SER A 267 2.56 28.03 -1.30
N PRO A 268 2.59 27.60 -2.59
CA PRO A 268 3.71 26.89 -3.22
C PRO A 268 5.09 27.55 -3.02
N LYS A 269 5.14 28.86 -2.91
CA LYS A 269 6.40 29.63 -2.72
C LYS A 269 7.01 29.45 -1.34
N ASP A 270 6.19 29.26 -0.31
CA ASP A 270 6.67 29.04 1.05
C ASP A 270 7.15 27.59 1.23
N ASN A 271 6.59 26.66 0.47
CA ASN A 271 6.93 25.24 0.54
C ASN A 271 8.32 24.93 -0.03
N ASP A 272 8.76 25.58 -1.13
CA ASP A 272 10.10 25.34 -1.69
C ASP A 272 11.21 25.65 -0.69
N ALA A 273 11.08 26.70 0.12
CA ALA A 273 12.04 27.04 1.15
C ALA A 273 12.01 26.06 2.33
N ALA A 274 10.85 25.55 2.70
CA ALA A 274 10.70 24.55 3.75
C ALA A 274 11.31 23.21 3.31
N VAL A 275 11.08 22.78 2.07
CA VAL A 275 11.71 21.59 1.46
C VAL A 275 13.23 21.73 1.45
N ASP A 276 13.76 22.85 0.96
CA ASP A 276 15.20 23.12 0.93
C ASP A 276 15.81 23.02 2.33
N LYS A 277 15.18 23.63 3.33
CA LYS A 277 15.62 23.59 4.72
C LYS A 277 15.62 22.17 5.27
N ALA A 278 14.57 21.40 5.00
CA ALA A 278 14.42 20.03 5.50
C ALA A 278 15.47 19.08 4.87
N ILE A 279 15.64 19.14 3.56
CA ILE A 279 16.63 18.32 2.84
C ILE A 279 18.07 18.65 3.33
N LYS A 280 18.40 19.95 3.40
CA LYS A 280 19.71 20.38 3.89
C LYS A 280 19.97 19.97 5.34
N LYS A 281 18.93 19.92 6.16
CA LYS A 281 19.04 19.39 7.53
C LYS A 281 19.40 17.91 7.51
N ILE A 282 18.69 17.09 6.73
CA ILE A 282 18.95 15.66 6.60
C ILE A 282 20.39 15.42 6.12
N LEU A 283 20.81 16.10 5.05
CA LEU A 283 22.18 15.98 4.52
C LEU A 283 23.24 16.29 5.56
N ARG A 284 23.07 17.42 6.28
CA ARG A 284 24.02 17.86 7.31
C ARG A 284 24.05 16.90 8.51
N ASP A 285 22.89 16.50 9.00
CA ASP A 285 22.78 15.71 10.24
C ASP A 285 23.28 14.27 10.03
N ASN A 286 23.36 13.82 8.77
CA ASN A 286 23.87 12.50 8.37
C ASN A 286 25.23 12.54 7.64
N ASP A 287 25.90 13.70 7.59
CA ASP A 287 27.20 13.90 6.93
C ASP A 287 27.24 13.44 5.46
N LEU A 288 26.15 13.70 4.72
CA LEU A 288 26.00 13.32 3.32
C LEU A 288 26.38 14.48 2.39
N PRO A 289 27.20 14.25 1.36
CA PRO A 289 27.51 15.26 0.34
C PRO A 289 26.33 15.52 -0.61
N GLY A 290 25.38 14.61 -0.67
CA GLY A 290 24.20 14.57 -1.51
C GLY A 290 23.68 13.14 -1.60
N PHE A 291 22.54 12.95 -2.24
CA PHE A 291 21.93 11.63 -2.42
C PHE A 291 22.37 10.99 -3.74
N ASP A 292 22.60 9.69 -3.71
CA ASP A 292 22.96 8.93 -4.91
C ASP A 292 21.74 8.65 -5.79
N LEU A 293 20.58 8.44 -5.16
CA LEU A 293 19.34 8.18 -5.83
C LEU A 293 18.19 8.97 -5.18
N MET A 294 17.30 9.52 -5.99
CA MET A 294 16.07 10.15 -5.52
C MET A 294 14.85 9.45 -6.13
N ASP A 295 13.85 9.12 -5.32
CA ASP A 295 12.61 8.48 -5.74
C ASP A 295 11.43 9.45 -5.66
N PHE A 296 10.77 9.66 -6.81
CA PHE A 296 9.57 10.50 -6.96
C PHE A 296 8.41 9.63 -7.47
N THR A 297 7.98 8.70 -6.64
CA THR A 297 6.86 7.82 -6.95
C THR A 297 5.53 8.48 -6.63
N LEU A 298 4.67 8.69 -7.64
CA LEU A 298 3.30 9.21 -7.56
C LEU A 298 3.18 10.59 -6.88
N ILE A 299 4.19 11.43 -6.94
CA ILE A 299 4.23 12.71 -6.23
C ILE A 299 4.41 13.91 -7.16
N ILE A 300 4.99 13.71 -8.34
CA ILE A 300 5.26 14.79 -9.28
C ILE A 300 3.97 15.32 -9.90
N LYS A 301 2.97 14.47 -10.08
CA LYS A 301 1.64 14.85 -10.57
C LYS A 301 0.92 15.87 -9.68
N ASP A 302 1.25 15.89 -8.40
CA ASP A 302 0.61 16.74 -7.38
C ASP A 302 1.31 18.10 -7.22
N ARG A 303 2.36 18.37 -8.01
CA ARG A 303 3.11 19.63 -7.97
C ARG A 303 2.54 20.66 -8.94
N ASP A 304 2.43 21.91 -8.52
CA ASP A 304 1.99 23.01 -9.39
C ASP A 304 2.94 23.19 -10.59
N ASN A 305 4.23 23.00 -10.36
CA ASN A 305 5.25 23.05 -11.40
C ASN A 305 6.17 21.82 -11.35
N PRO A 306 5.71 20.66 -11.87
CA PRO A 306 6.47 19.40 -11.86
C PRO A 306 7.88 19.53 -12.46
N GLU A 307 8.02 20.26 -13.55
CA GLU A 307 9.31 20.46 -14.24
C GLU A 307 10.30 21.22 -13.34
N ASN A 308 9.85 22.27 -12.68
CA ASN A 308 10.68 23.04 -11.76
C ASN A 308 11.06 22.18 -10.53
N THR A 309 10.13 21.40 -10.00
CA THR A 309 10.42 20.50 -8.87
C THR A 309 11.54 19.53 -9.22
N VAL A 310 11.45 18.84 -10.37
CA VAL A 310 12.52 17.90 -10.80
C VAL A 310 13.84 18.63 -10.97
N SER A 311 13.85 19.80 -11.61
CA SER A 311 15.06 20.60 -11.81
C SER A 311 15.68 21.10 -10.50
N GLN A 312 14.87 21.50 -9.55
CA GLN A 312 15.38 21.94 -8.24
C GLN A 312 15.98 20.81 -7.42
N MET A 313 15.48 19.59 -7.54
CA MET A 313 15.94 18.45 -6.78
C MET A 313 17.34 17.98 -7.21
N THR A 314 17.78 18.27 -8.44
CA THR A 314 19.12 17.88 -8.92
C THR A 314 20.24 18.45 -8.05
N ARG A 315 20.04 19.60 -7.41
CA ARG A 315 21.05 20.22 -6.52
C ARG A 315 21.35 19.44 -5.24
N TYR A 316 20.54 18.44 -4.91
CA TYR A 316 20.73 17.58 -3.76
C TYR A 316 21.30 16.21 -4.14
N LEU A 317 21.54 15.98 -5.42
CA LEU A 317 22.27 14.78 -5.86
C LEU A 317 23.73 14.85 -5.40
N ASN A 318 24.32 13.67 -5.23
CA ASN A 318 25.75 13.55 -4.91
C ASN A 318 26.59 14.30 -5.96
N PRO A 319 27.58 15.13 -5.58
CA PRO A 319 28.47 15.81 -6.52
C PRO A 319 29.18 14.88 -7.51
N LYS A 320 29.39 13.61 -7.13
CA LYS A 320 29.95 12.58 -8.05
C LYS A 320 28.92 12.06 -9.06
N GLY A 321 27.74 12.65 -9.10
CA GLY A 321 26.61 12.24 -9.91
C GLY A 321 25.65 11.30 -9.19
N GLY A 322 24.43 11.23 -9.74
CA GLY A 322 23.34 10.46 -9.16
C GLY A 322 22.19 10.23 -10.13
N ILE A 323 21.11 9.68 -9.64
CA ILE A 323 19.94 9.33 -10.43
C ILE A 323 18.67 9.91 -9.79
N ILE A 324 17.78 10.47 -10.62
CA ILE A 324 16.39 10.74 -10.25
C ILE A 324 15.50 9.71 -10.94
N TYR A 325 14.79 8.92 -10.15
CA TYR A 325 13.75 7.99 -10.56
C TYR A 325 12.38 8.64 -10.38
N ILE A 326 11.52 8.49 -11.39
CA ILE A 326 10.14 9.02 -11.36
C ILE A 326 9.20 7.92 -11.85
N ARG A 327 8.08 7.70 -11.15
CA ARG A 327 6.97 6.88 -11.60
C ARG A 327 5.67 7.63 -11.42
N GLU A 328 4.89 7.72 -12.51
CA GLU A 328 3.60 8.41 -12.50
C GLU A 328 2.55 7.68 -13.32
N LEU A 329 1.29 8.00 -13.03
CA LEU A 329 0.14 7.58 -13.81
C LEU A 329 0.10 8.32 -15.16
N ASP A 330 -0.46 7.64 -16.17
CA ASP A 330 -0.89 8.29 -17.40
C ASP A 330 -2.24 7.74 -17.87
N ASP A 331 -3.30 8.50 -17.64
CA ASP A 331 -4.68 8.11 -17.96
C ASP A 331 -4.96 8.02 -19.46
N ASP A 332 -4.01 8.41 -20.33
CA ASP A 332 -4.12 8.12 -21.77
C ASP A 332 -3.98 6.63 -22.07
N PHE A 333 -3.46 5.82 -21.13
CA PHE A 333 -3.46 4.36 -21.22
C PHE A 333 -4.81 3.72 -20.91
N ILE A 334 -5.76 4.45 -20.34
CA ILE A 334 -7.07 3.90 -20.00
C ILE A 334 -7.85 3.55 -21.26
N GLN A 335 -8.13 2.25 -21.41
CA GLN A 335 -9.01 1.70 -22.45
C GLN A 335 -9.91 0.62 -21.86
N ALA A 336 -11.13 0.55 -22.34
CA ALA A 336 -12.12 -0.43 -21.87
C ALA A 336 -13.03 -0.91 -23.01
N PHE A 337 -13.40 -2.21 -22.97
CA PHE A 337 -14.34 -2.81 -23.89
C PHE A 337 -14.87 -4.16 -23.35
N PRO A 338 -16.15 -4.52 -23.49
CA PRO A 338 -17.24 -3.64 -23.94
C PRO A 338 -17.67 -2.65 -22.84
N ASP A 339 -18.06 -1.46 -23.24
CA ASP A 339 -18.62 -0.42 -22.35
C ASP A 339 -19.70 0.37 -23.08
N GLU A 340 -20.82 -0.29 -23.34
CA GLU A 340 -21.94 0.27 -24.09
C GLU A 340 -22.55 1.51 -23.42
N LYS A 341 -22.46 1.61 -22.10
CA LYS A 341 -22.99 2.72 -21.31
C LYS A 341 -22.00 3.88 -21.15
N GLN A 342 -20.81 3.77 -21.73
CA GLN A 342 -19.74 4.76 -21.62
C GLN A 342 -19.39 5.11 -20.16
N LEU A 343 -19.36 4.11 -19.28
CA LEU A 343 -19.10 4.29 -17.86
C LEU A 343 -17.66 4.68 -17.63
N ILE A 344 -16.69 4.02 -18.26
CA ILE A 344 -15.26 4.28 -18.08
C ILE A 344 -14.84 5.67 -18.62
N PRO A 345 -15.28 6.11 -19.81
CA PRO A 345 -15.05 7.48 -20.24
C PRO A 345 -15.62 8.54 -19.29
N ARG A 346 -16.76 8.28 -18.64
CA ARG A 346 -17.32 9.19 -17.64
C ARG A 346 -16.49 9.17 -16.35
N MET A 347 -16.06 7.98 -15.88
CA MET A 347 -15.15 7.86 -14.74
C MET A 347 -13.85 8.65 -14.98
N LYS A 348 -13.25 8.51 -16.18
CA LYS A 348 -12.05 9.26 -16.54
C LYS A 348 -12.26 10.79 -16.43
N LYS A 349 -13.39 11.30 -16.91
CA LYS A 349 -13.72 12.73 -16.77
C LYS A 349 -13.84 13.16 -15.31
N LEU A 350 -14.39 12.33 -14.46
CA LEU A 350 -14.53 12.64 -13.04
C LEU A 350 -13.16 12.61 -12.33
N LEU A 351 -12.26 11.71 -12.72
CA LEU A 351 -10.87 11.71 -12.24
C LEU A 351 -10.13 13.02 -12.62
N GLU A 352 -10.44 13.58 -13.82
CA GLU A 352 -9.86 14.85 -14.27
C GLU A 352 -10.41 16.07 -13.50
N MET A 353 -11.61 15.95 -12.88
CA MET A 353 -12.21 16.97 -12.04
C MET A 353 -11.67 16.97 -10.61
N ASP A 354 -11.08 15.86 -10.18
CA ASP A 354 -10.49 15.71 -8.87
C ASP A 354 -9.14 16.42 -8.82
N ILE A 355 -9.14 17.61 -8.20
CA ILE A 355 -7.93 18.44 -8.05
C ILE A 355 -6.90 17.72 -7.16
N GLY A 356 -7.34 16.96 -6.14
CA GLY A 356 -6.50 16.19 -5.25
C GLY A 356 -5.77 15.04 -5.94
N ALA A 357 -6.32 14.51 -7.04
CA ALA A 357 -5.66 13.47 -7.84
C ALA A 357 -4.45 13.97 -8.63
N GLY A 358 -4.20 15.29 -8.67
CA GLY A 358 -3.12 15.92 -9.41
C GLY A 358 -3.28 15.77 -10.93
N ASN A 359 -2.19 16.01 -11.66
CA ASN A 359 -2.21 15.88 -13.12
C ASN A 359 -1.97 14.43 -13.55
N ARG A 360 -3.04 13.70 -13.81
CA ARG A 360 -3.02 12.27 -14.18
C ARG A 360 -2.48 11.98 -15.60
N HIS A 361 -1.98 13.00 -16.31
CA HIS A 361 -1.26 12.90 -17.59
C HIS A 361 0.22 13.24 -17.44
N THR A 362 0.78 13.14 -16.26
CA THR A 362 2.18 13.49 -15.96
C THR A 362 3.14 12.42 -16.46
N GLY A 363 2.75 11.16 -16.51
CA GLY A 363 3.60 10.06 -16.93
C GLY A 363 4.31 10.30 -18.25
N LYS A 364 3.59 10.69 -19.30
CA LYS A 364 4.16 10.98 -20.64
C LYS A 364 5.14 12.17 -20.67
N LYS A 365 5.19 12.99 -19.62
CA LYS A 365 6.05 14.18 -19.53
C LYS A 365 7.39 13.88 -18.84
N ILE A 366 7.53 12.74 -18.17
CA ILE A 366 8.71 12.38 -17.36
C ILE A 366 10.01 12.55 -18.16
N TYR A 367 10.05 12.05 -19.41
CA TYR A 367 11.22 12.18 -20.29
C TYR A 367 11.65 13.64 -20.42
N THR A 368 10.68 14.52 -20.70
CA THR A 368 10.94 15.95 -20.89
C THR A 368 11.42 16.61 -19.60
N TYR A 369 10.82 16.28 -18.46
CA TYR A 369 11.22 16.83 -17.17
C TYR A 369 12.67 16.45 -16.83
N LEU A 370 13.04 15.18 -17.00
CA LEU A 370 14.39 14.71 -16.75
C LEU A 370 15.42 15.37 -17.71
N LYS A 371 15.10 15.48 -19.01
CA LYS A 371 15.99 16.13 -19.98
C LYS A 371 16.16 17.63 -19.70
N LYS A 372 15.10 18.33 -19.36
CA LYS A 372 15.17 19.75 -19.00
C LYS A 372 15.88 20.00 -17.67
N ALA A 373 15.84 19.04 -16.76
CA ALA A 373 16.59 19.08 -15.51
C ALA A 373 18.10 18.85 -15.72
N GLY A 374 18.54 18.51 -16.93
CA GLY A 374 19.94 18.33 -17.28
C GLY A 374 20.42 16.88 -17.22
N ALA A 375 19.52 15.89 -17.27
CA ALA A 375 19.94 14.48 -17.29
C ALA A 375 20.76 14.17 -18.58
N ASN A 376 21.96 13.66 -18.42
CA ASN A 376 22.84 13.20 -19.50
C ASN A 376 22.15 12.05 -20.26
N LYS A 377 21.66 11.05 -19.51
CA LYS A 377 20.96 9.88 -20.01
C LYS A 377 19.58 9.76 -19.37
N VAL A 378 18.58 9.39 -20.17
CA VAL A 378 17.23 9.13 -19.70
C VAL A 378 16.77 7.75 -20.15
N PHE A 379 16.27 6.97 -19.23
CA PHE A 379 15.59 5.70 -19.49
C PHE A 379 14.11 5.81 -19.11
N ILE A 380 13.23 5.36 -20.02
CA ILE A 380 11.78 5.32 -19.77
C ILE A 380 11.26 3.90 -20.03
N SER A 381 10.37 3.45 -19.19
CA SER A 381 9.59 2.23 -19.35
C SER A 381 8.14 2.48 -19.02
N ASN A 382 7.27 1.68 -19.58
CA ASN A 382 5.86 1.70 -19.25
C ASN A 382 5.39 0.29 -18.88
N GLU A 383 4.44 0.20 -18.00
CA GLU A 383 3.76 -1.04 -17.67
C GLU A 383 2.27 -0.85 -17.80
N VAL A 384 1.64 -1.80 -18.48
CA VAL A 384 0.20 -1.83 -18.67
C VAL A 384 -0.40 -2.83 -17.71
N ILE A 385 -1.28 -2.34 -16.86
CA ILE A 385 -2.11 -3.14 -15.97
C ILE A 385 -3.39 -3.45 -16.71
N SER A 386 -3.77 -4.71 -16.79
CA SER A 386 -4.91 -5.12 -17.60
C SER A 386 -5.68 -6.27 -16.94
N THR A 387 -6.99 -6.27 -17.16
CA THR A 387 -7.85 -7.40 -16.76
C THR A 387 -7.67 -8.64 -17.62
N ALA A 388 -7.01 -8.54 -18.78
CA ALA A 388 -6.88 -9.64 -19.75
C ALA A 388 -6.20 -10.89 -19.20
N ASN A 389 -5.20 -10.71 -18.34
CA ASN A 389 -4.40 -11.81 -17.78
C ASN A 389 -4.88 -12.25 -16.38
N LEU A 390 -6.02 -11.72 -15.92
CA LEU A 390 -6.55 -11.99 -14.59
C LEU A 390 -7.73 -12.96 -14.68
N SER A 391 -7.50 -14.20 -14.26
CA SER A 391 -8.52 -15.24 -14.23
C SER A 391 -9.49 -15.11 -13.04
N LYS A 392 -9.04 -14.48 -11.94
CA LYS A 392 -9.83 -14.33 -10.71
C LYS A 392 -10.63 -13.04 -10.73
N THR A 393 -11.94 -13.14 -10.49
CA THR A 393 -12.85 -11.98 -10.37
C THR A 393 -12.36 -10.98 -9.32
N SER A 394 -11.89 -11.45 -8.16
CA SER A 394 -11.35 -10.60 -7.10
C SER A 394 -10.14 -9.76 -7.52
N SER A 395 -9.26 -10.32 -8.37
CA SER A 395 -8.12 -9.55 -8.89
C SER A 395 -8.57 -8.47 -9.88
N ARG A 396 -9.64 -8.73 -10.63
CA ARG A 396 -10.24 -7.76 -11.56
C ARG A 396 -10.95 -6.64 -10.81
N GLU A 397 -11.73 -7.00 -9.77
CA GLU A 397 -12.40 -6.03 -8.88
C GLU A 397 -11.38 -5.14 -8.18
N ARG A 398 -10.24 -5.69 -7.75
CA ARG A 398 -9.16 -4.91 -7.14
C ARG A 398 -8.65 -3.79 -8.06
N ILE A 399 -8.53 -4.04 -9.38
CA ILE A 399 -8.16 -2.98 -10.32
C ILE A 399 -9.23 -1.87 -10.31
N CYS A 400 -10.51 -2.23 -10.32
CA CYS A 400 -11.59 -1.24 -10.21
C CYS A 400 -11.46 -0.40 -8.94
N ASP A 401 -11.30 -1.06 -7.81
CA ASP A 401 -11.27 -0.39 -6.52
C ASP A 401 -10.03 0.50 -6.39
N THR A 402 -8.87 0.03 -6.82
CA THR A 402 -7.62 0.81 -6.79
C THR A 402 -7.72 2.11 -7.61
N TYR A 403 -8.33 2.04 -8.79
CA TYR A 403 -8.35 3.20 -9.69
C TYR A 403 -9.52 4.16 -9.49
N PHE A 404 -10.62 3.69 -8.90
CA PHE A 404 -11.86 4.43 -8.91
C PHE A 404 -12.56 4.59 -7.57
N SER A 405 -12.27 3.76 -6.56
CA SER A 405 -13.05 3.78 -5.31
C SER A 405 -12.88 5.08 -4.53
N TYR A 406 -11.69 5.64 -4.53
CA TYR A 406 -11.39 6.88 -3.80
C TYR A 406 -12.09 8.12 -4.38
N LEU A 407 -12.56 8.04 -5.62
CA LEU A 407 -13.19 9.18 -6.30
C LEU A 407 -14.49 9.64 -5.65
N ILE A 408 -15.21 8.72 -4.97
CA ILE A 408 -16.46 9.10 -4.28
C ILE A 408 -16.18 10.03 -3.09
N PRO A 409 -15.31 9.67 -2.12
CA PRO A 409 -14.98 10.57 -1.01
C PRO A 409 -14.32 11.88 -1.47
N GLU A 410 -13.47 11.85 -2.47
CA GLU A 410 -12.88 13.06 -3.03
C GLU A 410 -13.95 14.00 -3.60
N MET A 411 -14.91 13.47 -4.37
CA MET A 411 -16.02 14.27 -4.88
C MET A 411 -16.94 14.79 -3.77
N GLU A 412 -17.11 14.04 -2.67
CA GLU A 412 -17.86 14.53 -1.50
C GLU A 412 -17.17 15.71 -0.81
N MET A 413 -15.85 15.63 -0.70
CA MET A 413 -15.04 16.73 -0.18
C MET A 413 -15.15 17.96 -1.10
N LEU A 414 -15.01 17.78 -2.41
CA LEU A 414 -15.13 18.87 -3.39
C LEU A 414 -16.52 19.53 -3.36
N VAL A 415 -17.61 18.76 -3.25
CA VAL A 415 -18.96 19.30 -3.09
C VAL A 415 -19.10 20.08 -1.77
N LYS A 416 -18.48 19.62 -0.69
CA LYS A 416 -18.52 20.32 0.60
C LYS A 416 -17.72 21.64 0.57
N GLU A 417 -16.58 21.66 -0.10
CA GLU A 417 -15.70 22.82 -0.21
C GLU A 417 -16.21 23.84 -1.26
N HIS A 418 -16.87 23.37 -2.28
CA HIS A 418 -17.39 24.16 -3.40
C HIS A 418 -18.88 23.92 -3.64
N PRO A 419 -19.76 24.28 -2.67
CA PRO A 419 -21.19 23.94 -2.71
C PRO A 419 -21.95 24.60 -3.87
N ASP A 420 -21.41 25.64 -4.46
CA ASP A 420 -21.98 26.34 -5.62
C ASP A 420 -21.51 25.76 -6.98
N ASN A 421 -20.73 24.69 -6.97
CA ASN A 421 -20.25 24.05 -8.18
C ASN A 421 -21.15 22.86 -8.56
N ASP A 422 -22.08 23.10 -9.47
CA ASP A 422 -23.03 22.08 -9.94
C ASP A 422 -22.34 20.86 -10.57
N ASP A 423 -21.19 21.03 -11.22
CA ASP A 423 -20.46 19.92 -11.85
C ASP A 423 -19.99 18.88 -10.83
N TYR A 424 -19.57 19.32 -9.63
CA TYR A 424 -19.17 18.40 -8.55
C TYR A 424 -20.37 17.64 -7.99
N THR A 425 -21.51 18.34 -7.78
CA THR A 425 -22.73 17.73 -7.30
C THR A 425 -23.28 16.69 -8.29
N GLU A 426 -23.36 17.05 -9.58
CA GLU A 426 -23.78 16.14 -10.65
C GLU A 426 -22.80 14.95 -10.77
N GLY A 427 -21.50 15.19 -10.63
CA GLY A 427 -20.46 14.16 -10.66
C GLY A 427 -20.65 13.15 -9.54
N LEU A 428 -20.86 13.62 -8.31
CA LEU A 428 -21.09 12.78 -7.13
C LEU A 428 -22.37 11.95 -7.25
N ASP A 429 -23.48 12.58 -7.68
CA ASP A 429 -24.75 11.88 -7.89
C ASP A 429 -24.62 10.79 -8.97
N TRP A 430 -23.89 11.10 -10.04
CA TRP A 430 -23.61 10.11 -11.07
C TRP A 430 -22.78 8.95 -10.53
N LEU A 431 -21.71 9.23 -9.76
CA LEU A 431 -20.87 8.21 -9.12
C LEU A 431 -21.69 7.28 -8.23
N ARG A 432 -22.44 7.84 -7.27
CA ARG A 432 -23.27 7.06 -6.35
C ARG A 432 -24.24 6.14 -7.07
N LYS A 433 -24.83 6.61 -8.17
CA LYS A 433 -25.75 5.84 -8.99
C LYS A 433 -25.08 4.76 -9.83
N ASN A 434 -23.91 5.04 -10.39
CA ASN A 434 -23.33 4.22 -11.45
C ASN A 434 -22.10 3.41 -11.02
N TYR A 435 -21.48 3.71 -9.88
CA TYR A 435 -20.30 2.97 -9.41
C TYR A 435 -20.55 1.46 -9.28
N PRO A 436 -21.70 0.97 -8.76
CA PRO A 436 -22.01 -0.45 -8.76
C PRO A 436 -22.05 -1.08 -10.16
N LEU A 437 -22.42 -0.32 -11.19
CA LEU A 437 -22.39 -0.78 -12.58
C LEU A 437 -20.94 -0.86 -13.10
N VAL A 438 -20.10 0.10 -12.73
CA VAL A 438 -18.65 0.05 -13.04
C VAL A 438 -18.03 -1.21 -12.41
N GLN A 439 -18.27 -1.47 -11.13
CA GLN A 439 -17.81 -2.69 -10.48
C GLN A 439 -18.31 -3.94 -11.18
N SER A 440 -19.56 -3.95 -11.67
CA SER A 440 -20.11 -5.10 -12.39
C SER A 440 -19.43 -5.38 -13.73
N LEU A 441 -18.91 -4.33 -14.41
CA LEU A 441 -18.07 -4.52 -15.60
C LEU A 441 -16.81 -5.30 -15.25
N PHE A 442 -16.11 -4.92 -14.18
CA PHE A 442 -14.88 -5.59 -13.77
C PHE A 442 -15.11 -7.05 -13.32
N ARG A 443 -16.30 -7.41 -12.86
CA ARG A 443 -16.68 -8.80 -12.55
C ARG A 443 -16.82 -9.66 -13.79
N SER A 444 -17.17 -9.06 -14.93
CA SER A 444 -17.34 -9.78 -16.18
C SER A 444 -16.00 -10.27 -16.74
N THR A 445 -15.92 -11.55 -17.09
CA THR A 445 -14.73 -12.13 -17.74
C THR A 445 -14.55 -11.63 -19.18
N GLU A 446 -15.57 -11.09 -19.79
CA GLU A 446 -15.54 -10.52 -21.14
C GLU A 446 -15.08 -9.05 -21.15
N PHE A 447 -15.07 -8.39 -19.99
CA PHE A 447 -14.67 -7.00 -19.89
C PHE A 447 -13.14 -6.85 -19.90
N TYR A 448 -12.64 -6.19 -20.90
CA TYR A 448 -11.25 -5.75 -20.98
C TYR A 448 -11.12 -4.32 -20.47
N PHE A 449 -10.24 -4.14 -19.51
CA PHE A 449 -9.80 -2.83 -19.05
C PHE A 449 -8.29 -2.81 -19.02
N ARG A 450 -7.70 -1.71 -19.42
CA ARG A 450 -6.28 -1.46 -19.19
C ARG A 450 -6.06 -0.03 -18.73
N THR A 451 -5.00 0.14 -17.96
CA THR A 451 -4.40 1.42 -17.56
C THR A 451 -2.89 1.24 -17.50
N GLY A 452 -2.14 2.29 -17.23
CA GLY A 452 -0.69 2.18 -17.23
C GLY A 452 0.00 3.22 -16.37
N HIS A 453 1.21 2.83 -15.97
CA HIS A 453 2.17 3.70 -15.33
C HIS A 453 3.36 3.91 -16.27
N ILE A 454 3.92 5.09 -16.24
CA ILE A 454 5.20 5.39 -16.86
C ILE A 454 6.21 5.61 -15.74
N ALA A 455 7.31 4.90 -15.83
CA ALA A 455 8.42 5.06 -14.91
C ALA A 455 9.73 5.21 -15.68
N GLY A 456 10.65 5.95 -15.10
CA GLY A 456 11.93 6.15 -15.72
C GLY A 456 12.93 6.80 -14.78
N TYR A 457 14.15 6.91 -15.24
CA TYR A 457 15.18 7.62 -14.50
C TYR A 457 16.05 8.47 -15.42
N GLY A 458 16.57 9.55 -14.85
CA GLY A 458 17.61 10.38 -15.44
C GLY A 458 18.91 10.18 -14.68
N VAL A 459 20.01 10.04 -15.43
CA VAL A 459 21.37 10.00 -14.90
C VAL A 459 21.95 11.41 -14.97
N PHE A 460 22.51 11.89 -13.88
CA PHE A 460 23.15 13.18 -13.74
C PHE A 460 24.61 12.96 -13.34
N SER A 461 25.56 13.35 -14.17
CA SER A 461 27.00 13.23 -13.92
C SER A 461 27.71 14.44 -14.48
N GLU A 462 28.90 14.74 -13.95
CA GLU A 462 29.80 15.75 -14.52
C GLU A 462 30.56 15.27 -15.75
N GLU A 463 30.50 13.95 -16.07
CA GLU A 463 31.17 13.42 -17.25
C GLU A 463 30.43 13.87 -18.51
N GLU A 464 31.10 14.63 -19.35
CA GLU A 464 30.71 14.85 -20.74
C GLU A 464 30.78 13.49 -21.44
N ASP A 465 29.65 13.07 -22.07
CA ASP A 465 29.64 11.92 -22.96
C ASP A 465 30.69 12.18 -24.07
N ASP A 466 31.82 11.48 -24.03
CA ASP A 466 32.65 11.32 -25.20
C ASP A 466 31.84 10.54 -26.24
N GLU A 467 31.34 11.24 -27.27
CA GLU A 467 30.67 10.66 -28.44
C GLU A 467 31.57 9.68 -29.19
#